data_555f164fe505ba6ab2ad2ec2718bd1b4
#
_entry.id   555f164fe505ba6ab2ad2ec2718bd1b4
#
_cell.length_a   1.000
_cell.length_b   1.000
_cell.length_c   1.000
_cell.angle_alpha   90.00
_cell.angle_beta   90.00
_cell.angle_gamma   90.00
#
_symmetry.space_group_name_H-M   'P 1'
#
loop_
_entity.id
_entity.type
_entity.pdbx_description
1 polymer ?
#
loop_
_entity_poly.entity_id
_entity_poly.type
_entity_poly.pdbx_seq_one_letter_code
_entity_poly.pdbx_strand_id
1 'polypeptide(L)'
;YEGVKKGESLEKGLQNALDYAVTHLPIPKVMSYQLANGETVEFVRPVKHLLALYGDKVLNVSLFGLKAGNQTAGHRFHTKDLLTINSADTYESQLEEQGKVIPSFEKRQDKMVAALKSEAANLNAQIIMPEDLVNEVASLTEWPVVYVSSFDEDFLKVPEECLILTMQQNQKYFALRDQNGKLINKFLVVSQINAKDGGAAIQSGNARVVRARLADAKFFFEQDQLERLDSRVPGLEHVVYHNKLGNQLPVSYTHL
;
A
#
# COMPACT_ATOMS: atom_id res chain seq x y z
N TYR A 1 -25.32 -30.05 35.13
CA TYR A 1 -24.29 -31.07 34.80
C TYR A 1 -22.99 -30.33 34.48
N GLU A 2 -22.06 -30.32 35.41
CA GLU A 2 -20.68 -29.94 35.10
C GLU A 2 -19.96 -31.16 34.57
N GLY A 3 -19.65 -31.15 33.28
CA GLY A 3 -18.90 -32.19 32.59
C GLY A 3 -17.51 -31.71 32.19
N VAL A 4 -16.46 -32.39 32.55
CA VAL A 4 -15.10 -32.13 32.07
C VAL A 4 -14.94 -32.75 30.70
N LYS A 5 -14.83 -31.90 29.65
CA LYS A 5 -14.48 -32.37 28.30
C LYS A 5 -12.95 -32.26 28.14
N LYS A 6 -12.28 -33.35 27.78
CA LYS A 6 -10.85 -33.36 27.46
C LYS A 6 -10.61 -32.45 26.24
N GLY A 7 -9.76 -31.44 26.40
CA GLY A 7 -9.35 -30.55 25.30
C GLY A 7 -8.41 -31.26 24.30
N GLU A 8 -8.20 -30.62 23.15
CA GLU A 8 -7.18 -31.01 22.18
C GLU A 8 -5.81 -30.44 22.56
N SER A 9 -4.74 -30.98 21.97
CA SER A 9 -3.41 -30.38 22.11
C SER A 9 -3.35 -29.01 21.45
N LEU A 10 -2.48 -28.12 21.94
CA LEU A 10 -2.27 -26.78 21.38
C LEU A 10 -1.97 -26.85 19.88
N GLU A 11 -1.09 -27.76 19.47
CA GLU A 11 -0.69 -27.92 18.06
C GLU A 11 -1.86 -28.31 17.16
N LYS A 12 -2.71 -29.26 17.62
CA LYS A 12 -3.89 -29.67 16.86
C LYS A 12 -4.94 -28.54 16.78
N GLY A 13 -5.19 -27.87 17.90
CA GLY A 13 -6.12 -26.74 17.92
C GLY A 13 -5.64 -25.59 17.01
N LEU A 14 -4.33 -25.27 17.04
CA LEU A 14 -3.74 -24.24 16.18
C LEU A 14 -3.79 -24.65 14.70
N GLN A 15 -3.50 -25.92 14.36
CA GLN A 15 -3.62 -26.39 12.98
C GLN A 15 -5.04 -26.21 12.45
N ASN A 16 -6.04 -26.65 13.21
CA ASN A 16 -7.44 -26.50 12.83
C ASN A 16 -7.83 -25.01 12.65
N ALA A 17 -7.32 -24.13 13.52
CA ALA A 17 -7.58 -22.69 13.43
C ALA A 17 -6.92 -22.06 12.19
N LEU A 18 -5.70 -22.47 11.84
CA LEU A 18 -4.99 -22.01 10.64
C LEU A 18 -5.71 -22.43 9.37
N ASP A 19 -6.10 -23.71 9.27
CA ASP A 19 -6.80 -24.26 8.11
C ASP A 19 -8.15 -23.56 7.92
N TYR A 20 -8.87 -23.33 9.01
CA TYR A 20 -10.12 -22.57 8.99
C TYR A 20 -9.90 -21.11 8.58
N ALA A 21 -8.93 -20.43 9.17
CA ALA A 21 -8.65 -19.02 8.90
C ALA A 21 -8.33 -18.77 7.42
N VAL A 22 -7.46 -19.58 6.83
CA VAL A 22 -7.06 -19.42 5.42
C VAL A 22 -8.26 -19.56 4.48
N THR A 23 -9.19 -20.46 4.77
CA THR A 23 -10.37 -20.68 3.93
C THR A 23 -11.47 -19.62 4.11
N HIS A 24 -11.41 -18.83 5.21
CA HIS A 24 -12.43 -17.85 5.56
C HIS A 24 -11.92 -16.39 5.54
N LEU A 25 -10.65 -16.16 5.21
CA LEU A 25 -10.14 -14.81 5.02
C LEU A 25 -10.86 -14.11 3.87
N PRO A 26 -11.35 -12.86 4.03
CA PRO A 26 -12.04 -12.10 2.99
C PRO A 26 -11.05 -11.56 1.96
N ILE A 27 -10.38 -12.44 1.22
CA ILE A 27 -9.38 -12.09 0.22
C ILE A 27 -10.07 -11.87 -1.14
N PRO A 28 -10.09 -10.65 -1.69
CA PRO A 28 -10.82 -10.35 -2.92
C PRO A 28 -10.15 -10.95 -4.18
N LYS A 29 -8.84 -11.15 -4.14
CA LYS A 29 -8.06 -11.74 -5.25
C LYS A 29 -6.93 -12.58 -4.69
N VAL A 30 -6.84 -13.81 -5.18
CA VAL A 30 -5.77 -14.76 -4.85
C VAL A 30 -4.86 -14.98 -6.04
N MET A 31 -3.62 -15.40 -5.76
CA MET A 31 -2.67 -15.92 -6.73
C MET A 31 -2.57 -17.43 -6.56
N SER A 32 -2.55 -18.14 -7.67
CA SER A 32 -2.23 -19.58 -7.67
C SER A 32 -0.74 -19.76 -7.92
N TYR A 33 -0.08 -20.60 -7.13
CA TYR A 33 1.32 -20.96 -7.33
C TYR A 33 1.54 -22.45 -6.98
N GLN A 34 2.52 -23.06 -7.64
CA GLN A 34 2.84 -24.48 -7.42
C GLN A 34 3.94 -24.63 -6.39
N LEU A 35 3.77 -25.62 -5.51
CA LEU A 35 4.80 -26.10 -4.61
C LEU A 35 5.75 -27.06 -5.34
N ALA A 36 6.90 -27.34 -4.72
CA ALA A 36 7.90 -28.27 -5.28
C ALA A 36 7.37 -29.69 -5.49
N ASN A 37 6.32 -30.10 -4.75
CA ASN A 37 5.66 -31.39 -4.89
C ASN A 37 4.56 -31.41 -5.98
N GLY A 38 4.35 -30.31 -6.70
CA GLY A 38 3.33 -30.17 -7.75
C GLY A 38 1.94 -29.75 -7.29
N GLU A 39 1.71 -29.64 -5.97
CA GLU A 39 0.45 -29.11 -5.45
C GLU A 39 0.29 -27.64 -5.78
N THR A 40 -0.94 -27.23 -6.10
CA THR A 40 -1.30 -25.83 -6.30
C THR A 40 -1.85 -25.23 -5.02
N VAL A 41 -1.31 -24.09 -4.64
CA VAL A 41 -1.74 -23.31 -3.48
C VAL A 41 -2.32 -21.97 -3.96
N GLU A 42 -3.40 -21.54 -3.32
CA GLU A 42 -4.03 -20.24 -3.57
C GLU A 42 -3.91 -19.35 -2.33
N PHE A 43 -3.29 -18.20 -2.49
CA PHE A 43 -3.18 -17.18 -1.45
C PHE A 43 -2.87 -15.81 -2.05
N VAL A 44 -2.90 -14.75 -1.26
CA VAL A 44 -2.63 -13.36 -1.73
C VAL A 44 -1.27 -13.24 -2.40
N ARG A 45 -0.25 -13.89 -1.83
CA ARG A 45 1.14 -13.94 -2.33
C ARG A 45 1.79 -15.28 -1.95
N PRO A 46 2.82 -15.71 -2.68
CA PRO A 46 3.59 -16.90 -2.28
C PRO A 46 4.21 -16.72 -0.89
N VAL A 47 3.91 -17.67 0.00
CA VAL A 47 4.45 -17.69 1.36
C VAL A 47 5.77 -18.46 1.34
N LYS A 48 6.81 -17.93 1.99
CA LYS A 48 8.15 -18.52 2.00
C LYS A 48 8.56 -19.06 3.36
N HIS A 49 8.03 -18.52 4.42
CA HIS A 49 8.35 -18.90 5.80
C HIS A 49 7.08 -18.99 6.62
N LEU A 50 7.07 -19.91 7.55
CA LEU A 50 6.01 -20.07 8.54
C LEU A 50 6.64 -20.13 9.92
N LEU A 51 6.26 -19.22 10.80
CA LEU A 51 6.66 -19.23 12.20
C LEU A 51 5.47 -19.62 13.07
N ALA A 52 5.70 -20.50 14.02
CA ALA A 52 4.73 -20.80 15.08
C ALA A 52 5.49 -21.09 16.37
N LEU A 53 5.44 -20.15 17.29
CA LEU A 53 6.12 -20.21 18.57
C LEU A 53 5.12 -20.03 19.72
N TYR A 54 5.34 -20.77 20.77
CA TYR A 54 4.71 -20.58 22.08
C TYR A 54 5.81 -20.45 23.13
N GLY A 55 6.05 -19.23 23.60
CA GLY A 55 7.27 -18.90 24.29
C GLY A 55 8.49 -19.16 23.37
N ASP A 56 9.39 -19.99 23.80
CA ASP A 56 10.59 -20.46 23.06
C ASP A 56 10.38 -21.76 22.27
N LYS A 57 9.22 -22.41 22.45
CA LYS A 57 8.92 -23.69 21.80
C LYS A 57 8.34 -23.49 20.40
N VAL A 58 8.97 -24.12 19.40
CA VAL A 58 8.39 -24.23 18.05
C VAL A 58 7.25 -25.25 18.07
N LEU A 59 6.08 -24.84 17.56
CA LEU A 59 4.90 -25.69 17.45
C LEU A 59 4.91 -26.44 16.10
N ASN A 60 4.53 -27.72 16.13
CA ASN A 60 4.48 -28.55 14.94
C ASN A 60 3.16 -28.33 14.17
N VAL A 61 3.12 -27.28 13.38
CA VAL A 61 2.03 -26.97 12.46
C VAL A 61 2.57 -26.74 11.05
N SER A 62 1.69 -26.86 10.05
CA SER A 62 2.05 -26.67 8.65
C SER A 62 1.00 -25.89 7.89
N LEU A 63 1.41 -25.11 6.90
CA LEU A 63 0.52 -24.36 6.04
C LEU A 63 1.18 -24.14 4.68
N PHE A 64 0.42 -24.24 3.59
CA PHE A 64 0.92 -24.03 2.23
C PHE A 64 2.18 -24.86 1.88
N GLY A 65 2.25 -26.11 2.36
CA GLY A 65 3.40 -26.99 2.17
C GLY A 65 4.63 -26.64 3.01
N LEU A 66 4.54 -25.62 3.86
CA LEU A 66 5.61 -25.22 4.78
C LEU A 66 5.38 -25.80 6.17
N LYS A 67 6.45 -26.28 6.79
CA LYS A 67 6.46 -26.62 8.22
C LYS A 67 6.87 -25.39 9.03
N ALA A 68 6.21 -25.17 10.15
CA ALA A 68 6.57 -24.09 11.04
C ALA A 68 7.97 -24.27 11.62
N GLY A 69 8.64 -23.16 11.77
CA GLY A 69 9.96 -23.05 12.38
C GLY A 69 10.08 -21.79 13.23
N ASN A 70 11.30 -21.39 13.49
CA ASN A 70 11.62 -20.14 14.18
C ASN A 70 12.51 -19.20 13.35
N GLN A 71 12.64 -19.46 12.04
CA GLN A 71 13.43 -18.62 11.13
C GLN A 71 12.55 -17.84 10.18
N THR A 72 12.88 -16.57 9.97
CA THR A 72 12.21 -15.69 9.02
C THR A 72 13.20 -14.75 8.34
N ALA A 73 12.80 -14.18 7.21
CA ALA A 73 13.56 -13.14 6.57
C ALA A 73 13.25 -11.77 7.20
N GLY A 74 14.25 -10.92 7.28
CA GLY A 74 14.07 -9.49 7.52
C GLY A 74 13.82 -8.72 6.22
N HIS A 75 13.97 -7.40 6.29
CA HIS A 75 13.77 -6.50 5.16
C HIS A 75 14.73 -6.81 4.01
N ARG A 76 14.16 -7.00 2.82
CA ARG A 76 14.87 -7.49 1.61
C ARG A 76 16.16 -6.74 1.26
N PHE A 77 16.22 -5.43 1.52
CA PHE A 77 17.37 -4.59 1.16
C PHE A 77 18.30 -4.27 2.34
N HIS A 78 17.82 -4.45 3.58
CA HIS A 78 18.59 -4.11 4.78
C HIS A 78 19.19 -5.34 5.46
N THR A 79 18.68 -6.53 5.19
CA THR A 79 19.17 -7.79 5.76
C THR A 79 19.45 -8.81 4.65
N LYS A 80 20.44 -9.67 4.87
CA LYS A 80 20.79 -10.73 3.91
C LYS A 80 20.45 -12.12 4.42
N ASP A 81 20.60 -12.33 5.71
CA ASP A 81 20.48 -13.63 6.35
C ASP A 81 19.11 -13.81 6.99
N LEU A 82 18.72 -15.07 7.17
CA LEU A 82 17.53 -15.39 7.96
C LEU A 82 17.77 -15.05 9.43
N LEU A 83 16.74 -14.54 10.07
CA LEU A 83 16.71 -14.25 11.49
C LEU A 83 16.15 -15.45 12.24
N THR A 84 16.82 -15.87 13.31
CA THR A 84 16.30 -16.85 14.23
C THR A 84 15.58 -16.14 15.36
N ILE A 85 14.27 -16.35 15.47
CA ILE A 85 13.44 -15.82 16.54
C ILE A 85 13.54 -16.74 17.75
N ASN A 86 14.02 -16.21 18.86
CA ASN A 86 14.32 -17.01 20.05
C ASN A 86 13.08 -17.29 20.89
N SER A 87 12.12 -16.37 20.91
CA SER A 87 10.86 -16.50 21.63
C SER A 87 9.77 -15.68 20.95
N ALA A 88 8.53 -16.09 21.10
CA ALA A 88 7.37 -15.31 20.70
C ALA A 88 7.38 -13.90 21.30
N ASP A 89 7.85 -13.76 22.54
CA ASP A 89 7.89 -12.48 23.26
C ASP A 89 8.94 -11.51 22.67
N THR A 90 9.96 -12.02 22.00
CA THR A 90 11.02 -11.21 21.37
C THR A 90 10.83 -11.01 19.87
N TYR A 91 9.76 -11.56 19.28
CA TYR A 91 9.52 -11.53 17.84
C TYR A 91 9.52 -10.11 17.27
N GLU A 92 8.76 -9.20 17.88
CA GLU A 92 8.61 -7.84 17.40
C GLU A 92 9.93 -7.06 17.50
N SER A 93 10.59 -7.10 18.66
CA SER A 93 11.86 -6.39 18.89
C SER A 93 12.99 -6.92 17.99
N GLN A 94 13.09 -8.25 17.84
CA GLN A 94 14.10 -8.83 16.94
C GLN A 94 13.88 -8.46 15.48
N LEU A 95 12.64 -8.45 14.99
CA LEU A 95 12.34 -8.01 13.63
C LEU A 95 12.64 -6.52 13.44
N GLU A 96 12.32 -5.68 14.40
CA GLU A 96 12.57 -4.24 14.28
C GLU A 96 14.07 -3.93 14.34
N GLU A 97 14.82 -4.48 15.30
CA GLU A 97 16.22 -4.17 15.53
C GLU A 97 17.15 -4.82 14.50
N GLN A 98 16.95 -6.12 14.25
CA GLN A 98 17.81 -6.93 13.40
C GLN A 98 17.26 -7.07 11.99
N GLY A 99 15.94 -7.23 11.88
CA GLY A 99 15.23 -7.45 10.61
C GLY A 99 14.94 -6.19 9.82
N LYS A 100 14.95 -5.00 10.44
CA LYS A 100 14.48 -3.76 9.81
C LYS A 100 13.08 -3.89 9.23
N VAL A 101 12.19 -4.53 9.99
CA VAL A 101 10.77 -4.68 9.73
C VAL A 101 10.01 -4.29 10.99
N ILE A 102 9.02 -3.44 10.87
CA ILE A 102 8.11 -3.07 11.96
C ILE A 102 6.85 -3.92 11.81
N PRO A 103 6.67 -5.00 12.60
CA PRO A 103 5.55 -5.93 12.43
C PRO A 103 4.20 -5.31 12.78
N SER A 104 4.15 -4.50 13.85
CA SER A 104 2.92 -3.83 14.25
C SER A 104 2.52 -2.79 13.20
N PHE A 105 1.28 -2.90 12.70
CA PHE A 105 0.71 -1.96 11.74
C PHE A 105 0.63 -0.55 12.35
N GLU A 106 0.11 -0.45 13.57
CA GLU A 106 -0.08 0.80 14.28
C GLU A 106 1.27 1.51 14.51
N LYS A 107 2.27 0.82 15.04
CA LYS A 107 3.62 1.41 15.25
C LYS A 107 4.25 1.86 13.95
N ARG A 108 4.06 1.10 12.88
CA ARG A 108 4.58 1.43 11.56
C ARG A 108 3.89 2.65 10.98
N GLN A 109 2.56 2.75 11.13
CA GLN A 109 1.77 3.90 10.74
C GLN A 109 2.17 5.15 11.52
N ASP A 110 2.28 5.06 12.85
CA ASP A 110 2.68 6.17 13.72
C ASP A 110 4.06 6.70 13.34
N LYS A 111 5.04 5.81 13.14
CA LYS A 111 6.37 6.18 12.68
C LYS A 111 6.36 6.89 11.34
N MET A 112 5.58 6.37 10.38
CA MET A 112 5.43 6.99 9.06
C MET A 112 4.79 8.37 9.15
N VAL A 113 3.69 8.51 9.89
CA VAL A 113 2.99 9.78 10.08
C VAL A 113 3.86 10.82 10.78
N ALA A 114 4.61 10.41 11.81
CA ALA A 114 5.56 11.30 12.48
C ALA A 114 6.65 11.80 11.53
N ALA A 115 7.22 10.93 10.69
CA ALA A 115 8.21 11.31 9.70
C ALA A 115 7.63 12.24 8.61
N LEU A 116 6.42 11.94 8.11
CA LEU A 116 5.73 12.80 7.13
C LEU A 116 5.48 14.21 7.69
N LYS A 117 4.99 14.32 8.91
CA LYS A 117 4.77 15.61 9.58
C LYS A 117 6.08 16.37 9.83
N SER A 118 7.14 15.67 10.20
CA SER A 118 8.46 16.25 10.39
C SER A 118 9.00 16.87 9.10
N GLU A 119 8.93 16.14 7.98
CA GLU A 119 9.39 16.64 6.69
C GLU A 119 8.53 17.81 6.17
N ALA A 120 7.22 17.76 6.36
CA ALA A 120 6.35 18.88 6.03
C ALA A 120 6.69 20.13 6.87
N ALA A 121 6.96 19.98 8.16
CA ALA A 121 7.37 21.08 9.04
C ALA A 121 8.74 21.68 8.62
N ASN A 122 9.71 20.84 8.25
CA ASN A 122 11.02 21.28 7.73
C ASN A 122 10.87 22.16 6.47
N LEU A 123 9.83 21.91 5.68
CA LEU A 123 9.50 22.69 4.48
C LEU A 123 8.59 23.88 4.75
N ASN A 124 8.21 24.12 6.01
CA ASN A 124 7.20 25.09 6.40
C ASN A 124 5.89 24.92 5.57
N ALA A 125 5.46 23.67 5.39
CA ALA A 125 4.33 23.28 4.55
C ALA A 125 3.29 22.47 5.35
N GLN A 126 2.07 22.44 4.83
CA GLN A 126 0.97 21.61 5.32
C GLN A 126 0.84 20.38 4.42
N ILE A 127 0.75 19.20 5.03
CA ILE A 127 0.62 17.95 4.29
C ILE A 127 -0.85 17.59 4.06
N ILE A 128 -1.18 17.17 2.84
CA ILE A 128 -2.49 16.59 2.50
C ILE A 128 -2.40 15.07 2.74
N MET A 129 -3.05 14.62 3.82
CA MET A 129 -2.87 13.26 4.34
C MET A 129 -4.22 12.61 4.65
N PRO A 130 -4.98 12.18 3.62
CA PRO A 130 -6.21 11.42 3.81
C PRO A 130 -5.94 10.10 4.54
N GLU A 131 -6.83 9.70 5.42
CA GLU A 131 -6.70 8.50 6.25
C GLU A 131 -6.53 7.23 5.40
N ASP A 132 -7.32 7.09 4.34
CA ASP A 132 -7.24 5.94 3.43
C ASP A 132 -5.85 5.82 2.78
N LEU A 133 -5.26 6.96 2.37
CA LEU A 133 -3.91 6.97 1.80
C LEU A 133 -2.86 6.58 2.85
N VAL A 134 -3.00 7.07 4.08
CA VAL A 134 -2.10 6.71 5.19
C VAL A 134 -2.16 5.21 5.46
N ASN A 135 -3.37 4.65 5.56
CA ASN A 135 -3.59 3.22 5.80
C ASN A 135 -3.00 2.37 4.66
N GLU A 136 -3.23 2.77 3.41
CA GLU A 136 -2.71 2.07 2.25
C GLU A 136 -1.17 2.09 2.23
N VAL A 137 -0.55 3.26 2.39
CA VAL A 137 0.92 3.39 2.36
C VAL A 137 1.57 2.66 3.52
N ALA A 138 0.99 2.70 4.73
CA ALA A 138 1.46 1.92 5.87
C ALA A 138 1.38 0.41 5.63
N SER A 139 0.37 -0.04 4.86
CA SER A 139 0.23 -1.46 4.47
C SER A 139 1.27 -1.91 3.43
N LEU A 140 1.75 -0.99 2.59
CA LEU A 140 2.71 -1.26 1.52
C LEU A 140 4.18 -1.21 1.99
N THR A 141 4.45 -0.70 3.19
CA THR A 141 5.83 -0.47 3.67
C THR A 141 6.13 -1.27 4.92
N GLU A 142 7.31 -1.87 4.99
CA GLU A 142 7.79 -2.61 6.18
C GLU A 142 8.69 -1.74 7.07
N TRP A 143 9.42 -0.79 6.45
CA TRP A 143 10.36 0.12 7.09
C TRP A 143 10.22 1.51 6.46
N PRO A 144 9.26 2.33 6.89
CA PRO A 144 8.98 3.61 6.24
C PRO A 144 10.12 4.62 6.42
N VAL A 145 10.56 5.18 5.29
CA VAL A 145 11.53 6.28 5.20
C VAL A 145 10.94 7.33 4.27
N VAL A 146 10.84 8.58 4.73
CA VAL A 146 10.25 9.67 3.98
C VAL A 146 11.32 10.46 3.23
N TYR A 147 11.05 10.76 1.95
CA TYR A 147 11.88 11.62 1.12
C TYR A 147 11.05 12.75 0.52
N VAL A 148 11.67 13.90 0.39
CA VAL A 148 11.09 15.06 -0.31
C VAL A 148 11.46 14.97 -1.78
N SER A 149 10.47 15.11 -2.67
CA SER A 149 10.69 15.23 -4.10
C SER A 149 9.96 16.44 -4.66
N SER A 150 10.22 16.80 -5.92
CA SER A 150 9.62 17.96 -6.55
C SER A 150 9.25 17.69 -8.00
N PHE A 151 8.36 18.53 -8.52
CA PHE A 151 8.00 18.60 -9.92
C PHE A 151 8.14 20.03 -10.45
N ASP A 152 8.03 20.19 -11.76
CA ASP A 152 8.15 21.48 -12.42
C ASP A 152 6.98 22.40 -12.02
N GLU A 153 7.28 23.65 -11.62
CA GLU A 153 6.29 24.65 -11.22
C GLU A 153 5.24 24.94 -12.32
N ASP A 154 5.59 24.71 -13.58
CA ASP A 154 4.69 24.92 -14.70
C ASP A 154 3.41 24.06 -14.61
N PHE A 155 3.47 22.91 -13.92
CA PHE A 155 2.29 22.09 -13.65
C PHE A 155 1.31 22.72 -12.67
N LEU A 156 1.73 23.67 -11.84
CA LEU A 156 0.83 24.37 -10.91
C LEU A 156 -0.23 25.25 -11.62
N LYS A 157 -0.16 25.38 -12.94
CA LYS A 157 -1.20 25.99 -13.78
C LYS A 157 -2.41 25.10 -13.99
N VAL A 158 -2.27 23.78 -13.78
CA VAL A 158 -3.35 22.80 -13.81
C VAL A 158 -4.11 22.87 -12.49
N PRO A 159 -5.44 22.67 -12.46
CA PRO A 159 -6.19 22.62 -11.21
C PRO A 159 -5.56 21.69 -10.19
N GLU A 160 -5.43 22.17 -8.95
CA GLU A 160 -4.72 21.41 -7.90
C GLU A 160 -5.35 20.06 -7.61
N GLU A 161 -6.67 19.94 -7.77
CA GLU A 161 -7.41 18.70 -7.57
C GLU A 161 -6.93 17.59 -8.53
N CYS A 162 -6.66 17.95 -9.79
CA CYS A 162 -6.13 17.01 -10.78
C CYS A 162 -4.72 16.53 -10.40
N LEU A 163 -3.88 17.45 -9.91
CA LEU A 163 -2.51 17.15 -9.51
C LEU A 163 -2.50 16.29 -8.24
N ILE A 164 -3.29 16.65 -7.24
CA ILE A 164 -3.42 15.91 -5.97
C ILE A 164 -3.93 14.50 -6.23
N LEU A 165 -5.00 14.38 -7.01
CA LEU A 165 -5.58 13.09 -7.37
C LEU A 165 -4.56 12.17 -8.07
N THR A 166 -3.85 12.72 -9.04
CA THR A 166 -2.79 12.00 -9.78
C THR A 166 -1.68 11.51 -8.85
N MET A 167 -1.20 12.36 -7.95
CA MET A 167 -0.15 11.99 -6.99
C MET A 167 -0.62 10.94 -6.00
N GLN A 168 -1.83 11.07 -5.46
CA GLN A 168 -2.35 10.18 -4.44
C GLN A 168 -2.81 8.83 -5.00
N GLN A 169 -3.62 8.83 -6.04
CA GLN A 169 -4.20 7.59 -6.56
C GLN A 169 -3.19 6.75 -7.34
N ASN A 170 -2.39 7.38 -8.19
CA ASN A 170 -1.49 6.62 -9.07
C ASN A 170 -0.17 6.26 -8.41
N GLN A 171 0.36 7.14 -7.54
CA GLN A 171 1.71 7.00 -7.01
C GLN A 171 1.79 6.91 -5.49
N LYS A 172 0.69 7.12 -4.77
CA LYS A 172 0.63 7.07 -3.31
C LYS A 172 1.54 8.10 -2.63
N TYR A 173 1.70 9.28 -3.26
CA TYR A 173 2.47 10.39 -2.73
C TYR A 173 1.60 11.34 -1.93
N PHE A 174 2.22 12.06 -1.00
CA PHE A 174 1.58 13.06 -0.16
C PHE A 174 1.90 14.45 -0.69
N ALA A 175 0.88 15.13 -1.18
CA ALA A 175 0.99 16.49 -1.67
C ALA A 175 1.12 17.49 -0.51
N LEU A 176 1.74 18.63 -0.79
CA LEU A 176 2.02 19.67 0.19
C LEU A 176 1.40 21.01 -0.22
N ARG A 177 0.92 21.77 0.75
CA ARG A 177 0.46 23.14 0.60
C ARG A 177 1.33 24.10 1.40
N ASP A 178 1.42 25.34 0.94
CA ASP A 178 2.02 26.43 1.72
C ASP A 178 1.10 26.87 2.88
N GLN A 179 1.55 27.86 3.64
CA GLN A 179 0.78 28.41 4.77
C GLN A 179 -0.48 29.17 4.34
N ASN A 180 -0.60 29.52 3.06
CA ASN A 180 -1.77 30.15 2.47
C ASN A 180 -2.77 29.13 1.89
N GLY A 181 -2.48 27.85 2.02
CA GLY A 181 -3.30 26.76 1.52
C GLY A 181 -3.13 26.46 0.03
N LYS A 182 -2.15 27.04 -0.67
CA LYS A 182 -1.86 26.74 -2.08
C LYS A 182 -0.96 25.54 -2.22
N LEU A 183 -1.26 24.70 -3.21
CA LEU A 183 -0.40 23.57 -3.58
C LEU A 183 1.01 24.09 -3.96
N ILE A 184 2.04 23.43 -3.44
CA ILE A 184 3.44 23.69 -3.81
C ILE A 184 3.97 22.56 -4.68
N ASN A 185 5.03 22.84 -5.44
CA ASN A 185 5.67 21.88 -6.36
C ASN A 185 6.56 20.86 -5.67
N LYS A 186 6.25 20.52 -4.41
CA LYS A 186 6.93 19.49 -3.62
C LYS A 186 5.92 18.46 -3.14
N PHE A 187 6.39 17.24 -2.97
CA PHE A 187 5.61 16.13 -2.44
C PHE A 187 6.49 15.20 -1.62
N LEU A 188 5.86 14.43 -0.74
CA LEU A 188 6.55 13.44 0.08
C LEU A 188 6.31 12.04 -0.46
N VAL A 189 7.40 11.27 -0.50
CA VAL A 189 7.43 9.86 -0.92
C VAL A 189 7.80 9.02 0.28
N VAL A 190 7.02 7.98 0.55
CA VAL A 190 7.38 6.97 1.54
C VAL A 190 8.07 5.82 0.82
N SER A 191 9.33 5.64 1.13
CA SER A 191 10.18 4.54 0.68
C SER A 191 10.36 3.50 1.78
N GLN A 192 10.91 2.35 1.43
CA GLN A 192 11.29 1.30 2.38
C GLN A 192 12.81 1.24 2.61
N ILE A 193 13.56 2.13 1.99
CA ILE A 193 15.02 2.06 1.97
C ILE A 193 15.59 3.33 2.60
N ASN A 194 16.42 3.16 3.61
CA ASN A 194 17.35 4.21 4.03
C ASN A 194 18.54 4.20 3.07
N ALA A 195 18.45 5.06 2.06
CA ALA A 195 19.39 5.06 0.94
C ALA A 195 20.73 5.67 1.34
N LYS A 196 21.82 5.03 0.90
CA LYS A 196 23.21 5.47 1.22
C LYS A 196 23.58 6.82 0.59
N ASP A 197 22.91 7.20 -0.49
CA ASP A 197 23.06 8.48 -1.19
C ASP A 197 22.18 9.60 -0.63
N GLY A 198 21.62 9.44 0.57
CA GLY A 198 20.67 10.37 1.16
C GLY A 198 19.31 10.41 0.43
N GLY A 199 19.05 9.46 -0.45
CA GLY A 199 17.80 9.34 -1.19
C GLY A 199 17.78 10.07 -2.54
N ALA A 200 18.91 10.57 -3.03
CA ALA A 200 18.98 11.33 -4.28
C ALA A 200 18.43 10.54 -5.49
N ALA A 201 18.77 9.27 -5.61
CA ALA A 201 18.25 8.40 -6.67
C ALA A 201 16.74 8.15 -6.54
N ILE A 202 16.25 7.99 -5.30
CA ILE A 202 14.81 7.82 -5.01
C ILE A 202 14.05 9.09 -5.38
N GLN A 203 14.53 10.25 -4.96
CA GLN A 203 13.91 11.54 -5.23
C GLN A 203 13.84 11.82 -6.74
N SER A 204 14.95 11.68 -7.46
CA SER A 204 15.00 11.94 -8.91
C SER A 204 14.17 10.92 -9.72
N GLY A 205 14.16 9.66 -9.30
CA GLY A 205 13.34 8.61 -9.90
C GLY A 205 11.85 8.91 -9.78
N ASN A 206 11.39 9.26 -8.58
CA ASN A 206 9.99 9.59 -8.32
C ASN A 206 9.58 10.93 -8.99
N ALA A 207 10.45 11.94 -9.02
CA ALA A 207 10.22 13.18 -9.77
C ALA A 207 9.98 12.90 -11.27
N ARG A 208 10.73 11.97 -11.87
CA ARG A 208 10.56 11.58 -13.27
C ARG A 208 9.21 10.90 -13.51
N VAL A 209 8.80 10.01 -12.62
CA VAL A 209 7.49 9.33 -12.72
C VAL A 209 6.35 10.33 -12.59
N VAL A 210 6.41 11.22 -11.60
CA VAL A 210 5.40 12.27 -11.42
C VAL A 210 5.33 13.19 -12.64
N ARG A 211 6.46 13.62 -13.18
CA ARG A 211 6.49 14.48 -14.37
C ARG A 211 5.68 13.89 -15.51
N ALA A 212 5.85 12.59 -15.82
CA ALA A 212 5.10 11.94 -16.88
C ALA A 212 3.59 11.97 -16.62
N ARG A 213 3.17 11.67 -15.40
CA ARG A 213 1.75 11.68 -15.00
C ARG A 213 1.13 13.07 -14.99
N LEU A 214 1.87 14.06 -14.51
CA LEU A 214 1.39 15.44 -14.51
C LEU A 214 1.37 16.05 -15.92
N ALA A 215 2.25 15.62 -16.82
CA ALA A 215 2.20 15.99 -18.24
C ALA A 215 0.93 15.45 -18.90
N ASP A 216 0.54 14.21 -18.63
CA ASP A 216 -0.73 13.65 -19.09
C ASP A 216 -1.93 14.46 -18.55
N ALA A 217 -1.94 14.76 -17.24
CA ALA A 217 -3.00 15.54 -16.63
C ALA A 217 -3.10 16.96 -17.24
N LYS A 218 -1.97 17.63 -17.47
CA LYS A 218 -1.90 18.94 -18.13
C LYS A 218 -2.43 18.86 -19.55
N PHE A 219 -2.00 17.87 -20.33
CA PHE A 219 -2.45 17.67 -21.70
C PHE A 219 -3.98 17.53 -21.77
N PHE A 220 -4.57 16.66 -20.96
CA PHE A 220 -6.02 16.47 -20.97
C PHE A 220 -6.76 17.71 -20.50
N PHE A 221 -6.27 18.41 -19.48
CA PHE A 221 -6.84 19.66 -19.05
C PHE A 221 -6.84 20.73 -20.16
N GLU A 222 -5.73 20.88 -20.87
CA GLU A 222 -5.61 21.82 -21.99
C GLU A 222 -6.52 21.40 -23.16
N GLN A 223 -6.63 20.10 -23.48
CA GLN A 223 -7.53 19.59 -24.52
C GLN A 223 -9.02 19.84 -24.17
N ASP A 224 -9.39 19.66 -22.92
CA ASP A 224 -10.77 19.89 -22.49
C ASP A 224 -11.17 21.38 -22.55
N GLN A 225 -10.21 22.30 -22.55
CA GLN A 225 -10.47 23.74 -22.72
C GLN A 225 -10.67 24.16 -24.19
N LEU A 226 -10.28 23.32 -25.15
CA LEU A 226 -10.41 23.66 -26.58
C LEU A 226 -11.85 23.60 -27.09
N GLU A 227 -12.69 22.81 -26.44
CA GLU A 227 -14.09 22.63 -26.82
C GLU A 227 -15.03 22.92 -25.66
N ARG A 228 -16.18 23.51 -25.96
CA ARG A 228 -17.23 23.70 -24.98
C ARG A 228 -17.85 22.36 -24.59
N LEU A 229 -18.23 22.21 -23.33
CA LEU A 229 -18.83 20.97 -22.82
C LEU A 229 -20.16 20.62 -23.53
N ASP A 230 -20.96 21.63 -23.86
CA ASP A 230 -22.24 21.46 -24.57
C ASP A 230 -22.07 20.93 -25.99
N SER A 231 -20.95 21.22 -26.68
CA SER A 231 -20.65 20.67 -27.99
C SER A 231 -20.47 19.15 -28.01
N ARG A 232 -20.21 18.55 -26.83
CA ARG A 232 -20.03 17.09 -26.66
C ARG A 232 -21.35 16.33 -26.44
N VAL A 233 -22.45 17.04 -26.14
CA VAL A 233 -23.77 16.41 -25.87
C VAL A 233 -24.25 15.53 -27.02
N PRO A 234 -24.16 15.92 -28.31
CA PRO A 234 -24.55 15.02 -29.41
C PRO A 234 -23.77 13.70 -29.43
N GLY A 235 -22.52 13.68 -28.98
CA GLY A 235 -21.70 12.46 -28.89
C GLY A 235 -22.28 11.40 -27.95
N LEU A 236 -23.16 11.78 -27.01
CA LEU A 236 -23.86 10.84 -26.13
C LEU A 236 -24.79 9.88 -26.86
N GLU A 237 -25.16 10.18 -28.12
CA GLU A 237 -25.90 9.27 -28.99
C GLU A 237 -25.13 7.97 -29.24
N HIS A 238 -23.81 8.00 -29.24
CA HIS A 238 -22.94 6.84 -29.48
C HIS A 238 -22.61 6.08 -28.18
N VAL A 239 -23.00 6.59 -27.02
CA VAL A 239 -22.76 5.95 -25.72
C VAL A 239 -23.96 5.12 -25.32
N VAL A 240 -23.80 3.80 -25.29
CA VAL A 240 -24.88 2.87 -24.89
C VAL A 240 -25.18 3.05 -23.40
N TYR A 241 -26.42 3.41 -23.07
CA TYR A 241 -26.91 3.43 -21.70
C TYR A 241 -27.31 2.02 -21.26
N HIS A 242 -28.12 1.37 -22.09
CA HIS A 242 -28.56 -0.01 -21.86
C HIS A 242 -28.94 -0.65 -23.19
N ASN A 243 -28.57 -1.91 -23.42
CA ASN A 243 -28.79 -2.61 -24.69
C ASN A 243 -30.26 -2.62 -25.20
N LYS A 244 -31.22 -2.53 -24.28
CA LYS A 244 -32.66 -2.51 -24.62
C LYS A 244 -33.31 -1.13 -24.51
N LEU A 245 -32.65 -0.16 -23.83
CA LEU A 245 -33.19 1.16 -23.56
C LEU A 245 -32.57 2.26 -24.42
N GLY A 246 -31.52 1.94 -25.18
CA GLY A 246 -30.86 2.88 -26.07
C GLY A 246 -29.61 3.56 -25.50
N ASN A 247 -29.35 4.77 -25.96
CA ASN A 247 -28.11 5.51 -25.67
C ASN A 247 -28.30 6.59 -24.57
N GLN A 248 -27.19 7.25 -24.18
CA GLN A 248 -27.13 8.23 -23.10
C GLN A 248 -27.80 9.57 -23.44
N LEU A 249 -27.98 9.90 -24.71
CA LEU A 249 -28.49 11.22 -25.11
C LEU A 249 -29.91 11.51 -24.57
N PRO A 250 -30.92 10.61 -24.70
CA PRO A 250 -32.24 10.85 -24.13
C PRO A 250 -32.23 10.91 -22.59
N VAL A 251 -31.33 10.15 -21.95
CA VAL A 251 -31.22 10.12 -20.49
C VAL A 251 -30.69 11.46 -19.96
N SER A 252 -29.75 12.10 -20.65
CA SER A 252 -29.21 13.39 -20.25
C SER A 252 -30.28 14.50 -20.22
N TYR A 253 -31.24 14.49 -21.15
CA TYR A 253 -32.34 15.46 -21.19
C TYR A 253 -33.41 15.25 -20.10
N THR A 254 -33.47 14.10 -19.48
CA THR A 254 -34.39 13.83 -18.37
C THR A 254 -33.86 14.28 -17.02
N HIS A 255 -32.58 14.62 -16.94
CA HIS A 255 -31.90 15.06 -15.70
C HIS A 255 -31.47 16.53 -15.73
N LEU A 256 -31.76 17.26 -16.79
CA LEU A 256 -31.61 18.73 -16.91
C LEU A 256 -32.94 19.42 -16.60
#